data_860afc845fac9e31454c38ffd723e148
#
_entry.id   860afc845fac9e31454c38ffd723e148
#
_cell.length_a   1.000
_cell.length_b   1.000
_cell.length_c   1.000
_cell.angle_alpha   90.00
_cell.angle_beta   90.00
_cell.angle_gamma   90.00
#
_symmetry.space_group_name_H-M   'P 1'
#
loop_
_entity.id
_entity.type
_entity.pdbx_description
1 polymer ?
#
loop_
_entity_poly.entity_id
_entity_poly.type
_entity_poly.pdbx_seq_one_letter_code
_entity_poly.pdbx_strand_id
1 'polypeptide(L)'
;MSTEGKSVIITGASSGIGAATAKRLAAAGAHVMLAARREDRLKELAAEIGPNASWRVTDVTSHNDMLSLGQAAMKHFGKVDAIVNNAGIMPLSPLANRRVAEWDQMIDVNIKGVLYGIDAVLSHMLERGEGHVINISSVAGLMTNPTSAVYSGTKHAVKAISEGLRKETAGVIRVTTIYPGKVNTELGLSIKDPDVLAGIGDRFNYKGLDAENIAEAVHFAIDSPRNMVLNDIVIRPIEQIL
;
A
#
# COMPACT_ATOMS: atom_id res chain seq x y z
N MET A 1 6.54 17.66 -13.17
CA MET A 1 5.67 16.72 -13.90
C MET A 1 4.31 16.74 -13.24
N SER A 2 3.25 16.47 -13.98
CA SER A 2 1.89 16.44 -13.42
C SER A 2 1.47 15.02 -13.13
N THR A 3 0.69 14.82 -12.09
CA THR A 3 -0.06 13.57 -11.82
C THR A 3 -1.17 13.38 -12.87
N GLU A 4 -1.56 14.45 -13.53
CA GLU A 4 -2.58 14.46 -14.58
C GLU A 4 -2.29 13.46 -15.70
N GLY A 5 -3.28 12.65 -16.07
CA GLY A 5 -3.20 11.64 -17.13
C GLY A 5 -2.34 10.41 -16.78
N LYS A 6 -1.80 10.29 -15.57
CA LYS A 6 -1.14 9.06 -15.12
C LYS A 6 -2.15 7.98 -14.77
N SER A 7 -1.83 6.75 -15.08
CA SER A 7 -2.63 5.57 -14.76
C SER A 7 -2.03 4.85 -13.56
N VAL A 8 -2.79 4.76 -12.47
CA VAL A 8 -2.31 4.26 -11.18
C VAL A 8 -3.18 3.11 -10.67
N ILE A 9 -2.57 1.96 -10.40
CA ILE A 9 -3.22 0.85 -9.69
C ILE A 9 -3.08 1.06 -8.19
N ILE A 10 -4.16 0.84 -7.40
CA ILE A 10 -4.16 0.97 -5.95
C ILE A 10 -4.77 -0.28 -5.33
N THR A 11 -3.97 -1.07 -4.62
CA THR A 11 -4.46 -2.24 -3.89
C THR A 11 -4.97 -1.86 -2.51
N GLY A 12 -5.94 -2.61 -1.97
CA GLY A 12 -6.58 -2.26 -0.70
C GLY A 12 -7.38 -0.96 -0.75
N ALA A 13 -7.91 -0.61 -1.94
CA ALA A 13 -8.59 0.66 -2.20
C ALA A 13 -9.96 0.81 -1.53
N SER A 14 -10.51 -0.24 -0.91
CA SER A 14 -11.87 -0.22 -0.35
C SER A 14 -12.01 0.53 0.98
N SER A 15 -10.92 1.03 1.58
CA SER A 15 -10.95 1.83 2.83
C SER A 15 -9.60 2.50 3.12
N GLY A 16 -9.59 3.35 4.15
CA GLY A 16 -8.39 3.92 4.76
C GLY A 16 -7.46 4.60 3.75
N ILE A 17 -6.16 4.34 3.86
CA ILE A 17 -5.11 4.96 3.03
C ILE A 17 -5.36 4.72 1.54
N GLY A 18 -5.79 3.51 1.15
CA GLY A 18 -6.02 3.19 -0.26
C GLY A 18 -7.16 4.02 -0.87
N ALA A 19 -8.28 4.16 -0.15
CA ALA A 19 -9.41 4.97 -0.61
C ALA A 19 -9.05 6.46 -0.66
N ALA A 20 -8.38 6.99 0.38
CA ALA A 20 -7.91 8.38 0.41
C ALA A 20 -6.91 8.66 -0.74
N THR A 21 -5.98 7.73 -0.99
CA THR A 21 -5.02 7.82 -2.11
C THR A 21 -5.73 7.88 -3.46
N ALA A 22 -6.76 7.02 -3.66
CA ALA A 22 -7.53 7.02 -4.90
C ALA A 22 -8.22 8.37 -5.15
N LYS A 23 -8.91 8.90 -4.15
CA LYS A 23 -9.56 10.21 -4.22
C LYS A 23 -8.56 11.33 -4.51
N ARG A 24 -7.45 11.34 -3.76
CA ARG A 24 -6.41 12.37 -3.91
C ARG A 24 -5.77 12.37 -5.28
N LEU A 25 -5.42 11.20 -5.82
CA LEU A 25 -4.80 11.08 -7.13
C LEU A 25 -5.78 11.41 -8.26
N ALA A 26 -7.03 10.94 -8.17
CA ALA A 26 -8.05 11.26 -9.15
C ALA A 26 -8.38 12.77 -9.18
N ALA A 27 -8.43 13.43 -8.02
CA ALA A 27 -8.59 14.89 -7.92
C ALA A 27 -7.41 15.66 -8.54
N ALA A 28 -6.22 15.04 -8.61
CA ALA A 28 -5.06 15.58 -9.32
C ALA A 28 -5.00 15.18 -10.81
N GLY A 29 -6.08 14.60 -11.36
CA GLY A 29 -6.22 14.26 -12.77
C GLY A 29 -5.67 12.88 -13.17
N ALA A 30 -5.30 12.01 -12.22
CA ALA A 30 -4.89 10.65 -12.52
C ALA A 30 -6.10 9.76 -12.82
N HIS A 31 -5.89 8.74 -13.66
CA HIS A 31 -6.79 7.61 -13.80
C HIS A 31 -6.42 6.53 -12.78
N VAL A 32 -7.38 6.06 -11.99
CA VAL A 32 -7.13 5.10 -10.91
C VAL A 32 -7.85 3.78 -11.13
N MET A 33 -7.12 2.67 -11.03
CA MET A 33 -7.66 1.32 -10.98
C MET A 33 -7.73 0.86 -9.52
N LEU A 34 -8.94 0.79 -8.99
CA LEU A 34 -9.22 0.42 -7.60
C LEU A 34 -9.27 -1.10 -7.46
N ALA A 35 -8.47 -1.67 -6.56
CA ALA A 35 -8.40 -3.10 -6.34
C ALA A 35 -8.59 -3.47 -4.87
N ALA A 36 -9.55 -4.33 -4.56
CA ALA A 36 -9.82 -4.89 -3.25
C ALA A 36 -10.80 -6.06 -3.35
N ARG A 37 -11.07 -6.74 -2.21
CA ARG A 37 -12.03 -7.85 -2.15
C ARG A 37 -13.49 -7.41 -1.99
N ARG A 38 -13.73 -6.21 -1.42
CA ARG A 38 -15.07 -5.69 -1.12
C ARG A 38 -15.64 -4.94 -2.32
N GLU A 39 -16.40 -5.66 -3.15
CA GLU A 39 -16.92 -5.16 -4.41
C GLU A 39 -17.81 -3.91 -4.23
N ASP A 40 -18.74 -3.96 -3.28
CA ASP A 40 -19.69 -2.87 -3.05
C ASP A 40 -18.95 -1.56 -2.72
N ARG A 41 -17.94 -1.61 -1.84
CA ARG A 41 -17.13 -0.43 -1.53
C ARG A 41 -16.29 0.08 -2.69
N LEU A 42 -15.84 -0.82 -3.59
CA LEU A 42 -15.15 -0.40 -4.81
C LEU A 42 -16.09 0.32 -5.77
N LYS A 43 -17.32 -0.17 -5.93
CA LYS A 43 -18.35 0.47 -6.76
C LYS A 43 -18.72 1.86 -6.22
N GLU A 44 -18.96 1.97 -4.92
CA GLU A 44 -19.26 3.22 -4.25
C GLU A 44 -18.14 4.25 -4.45
N LEU A 45 -16.89 3.85 -4.19
CA LEU A 45 -15.73 4.72 -4.36
C LEU A 45 -15.51 5.13 -5.82
N ALA A 46 -15.68 4.20 -6.76
CA ALA A 46 -15.56 4.52 -8.18
C ALA A 46 -16.65 5.50 -8.64
N ALA A 47 -17.88 5.34 -8.16
CA ALA A 47 -18.99 6.26 -8.45
C ALA A 47 -18.73 7.66 -7.84
N GLU A 48 -18.17 7.74 -6.63
CA GLU A 48 -17.80 9.00 -5.98
C GLU A 48 -16.68 9.73 -6.75
N ILE A 49 -15.67 9.01 -7.22
CA ILE A 49 -14.55 9.58 -7.99
C ILE A 49 -14.98 9.97 -9.41
N GLY A 50 -15.89 9.21 -10.01
CA GLY A 50 -16.40 9.47 -11.36
C GLY A 50 -15.50 8.89 -12.47
N PRO A 51 -15.41 9.57 -13.65
CA PRO A 51 -14.86 8.99 -14.88
C PRO A 51 -13.37 8.65 -14.82
N ASN A 52 -12.65 9.16 -13.83
CA ASN A 52 -11.24 8.87 -13.63
C ASN A 52 -10.98 7.57 -12.86
N ALA A 53 -12.03 6.87 -12.41
CA ALA A 53 -11.90 5.63 -11.65
C ALA A 53 -12.47 4.43 -12.42
N SER A 54 -11.74 3.33 -12.36
CA SER A 54 -12.23 2.00 -12.68
C SER A 54 -11.91 1.07 -11.51
N TRP A 55 -12.53 -0.09 -11.45
CA TRP A 55 -12.32 -1.01 -10.34
C TRP A 55 -12.30 -2.47 -10.77
N ARG A 56 -11.67 -3.30 -9.94
CA ARG A 56 -11.66 -4.76 -10.10
C ARG A 56 -11.63 -5.43 -8.75
N VAL A 57 -12.51 -6.43 -8.53
CA VAL A 57 -12.38 -7.32 -7.37
C VAL A 57 -11.09 -8.11 -7.50
N THR A 58 -10.26 -8.04 -6.46
CA THR A 58 -8.91 -8.60 -6.48
C THR A 58 -8.52 -9.05 -5.09
N ASP A 59 -8.08 -10.30 -4.96
CA ASP A 59 -7.38 -10.79 -3.79
C ASP A 59 -5.87 -10.72 -4.04
N VAL A 60 -5.15 -9.90 -3.28
CA VAL A 60 -3.70 -9.73 -3.45
C VAL A 60 -2.90 -11.00 -3.12
N THR A 61 -3.51 -11.99 -2.44
CA THR A 61 -2.90 -13.29 -2.17
C THR A 61 -3.00 -14.25 -3.35
N SER A 62 -3.83 -13.93 -4.35
CA SER A 62 -3.97 -14.66 -5.61
C SER A 62 -3.06 -14.04 -6.70
N HIS A 63 -2.03 -14.77 -7.09
CA HIS A 63 -1.14 -14.32 -8.18
C HIS A 63 -1.91 -14.07 -9.48
N ASN A 64 -2.84 -14.97 -9.83
CA ASN A 64 -3.66 -14.82 -11.03
C ASN A 64 -4.56 -13.59 -11.00
N ASP A 65 -5.12 -13.24 -9.83
CA ASP A 65 -5.92 -12.02 -9.69
C ASP A 65 -5.07 -10.78 -9.93
N MET A 66 -3.84 -10.76 -9.39
CA MET A 66 -2.92 -9.64 -9.54
C MET A 66 -2.44 -9.48 -10.98
N LEU A 67 -2.12 -10.56 -11.70
CA LEU A 67 -1.83 -10.50 -13.15
C LEU A 67 -3.01 -9.97 -13.94
N SER A 68 -4.22 -10.47 -13.63
CA SER A 68 -5.46 -10.01 -14.26
C SER A 68 -5.77 -8.54 -13.97
N LEU A 69 -5.40 -8.04 -12.78
CA LEU A 69 -5.53 -6.62 -12.42
C LEU A 69 -4.62 -5.74 -13.29
N GLY A 70 -3.33 -6.11 -13.42
CA GLY A 70 -2.37 -5.42 -14.29
C GLY A 70 -2.85 -5.37 -15.74
N GLN A 71 -3.29 -6.51 -16.28
CA GLN A 71 -3.85 -6.59 -17.66
C GLN A 71 -5.10 -5.73 -17.83
N ALA A 72 -6.02 -5.73 -16.85
CA ALA A 72 -7.22 -4.91 -16.88
C ALA A 72 -6.89 -3.41 -16.90
N ALA A 73 -5.94 -2.98 -16.07
CA ALA A 73 -5.49 -1.59 -16.04
C ALA A 73 -4.84 -1.16 -17.37
N MET A 74 -3.94 -1.98 -17.91
CA MET A 74 -3.32 -1.75 -19.24
C MET A 74 -4.36 -1.68 -20.35
N LYS A 75 -5.33 -2.60 -20.36
CA LYS A 75 -6.42 -2.63 -21.35
C LYS A 75 -7.32 -1.39 -21.26
N HIS A 76 -7.62 -0.93 -20.04
CA HIS A 76 -8.56 0.17 -19.82
C HIS A 76 -7.93 1.54 -20.06
N PHE A 77 -6.70 1.75 -19.58
CA PHE A 77 -6.00 3.05 -19.62
C PHE A 77 -4.89 3.12 -20.69
N GLY A 78 -4.59 2.02 -21.38
CA GLY A 78 -3.50 1.94 -22.36
C GLY A 78 -2.11 1.79 -21.77
N LYS A 79 -1.93 2.11 -20.47
CA LYS A 79 -0.65 2.05 -19.75
C LYS A 79 -0.87 1.92 -18.23
N VAL A 80 0.21 1.56 -17.51
CA VAL A 80 0.30 1.68 -16.06
C VAL A 80 1.57 2.48 -15.73
N ASP A 81 1.40 3.67 -15.15
CA ASP A 81 2.51 4.55 -14.76
C ASP A 81 2.97 4.30 -13.32
N ALA A 82 2.05 3.88 -12.44
CA ALA A 82 2.40 3.53 -11.07
C ALA A 82 1.50 2.44 -10.50
N ILE A 83 2.04 1.72 -9.50
CA ILE A 83 1.27 0.86 -8.61
C ILE A 83 1.51 1.27 -7.17
N VAL A 84 0.43 1.35 -6.37
CA VAL A 84 0.46 1.54 -4.93
C VAL A 84 0.08 0.22 -4.27
N ASN A 85 1.07 -0.52 -3.79
CA ASN A 85 0.90 -1.73 -3.00
C ASN A 85 0.54 -1.32 -1.57
N ASN A 86 -0.74 -1.09 -1.32
CA ASN A 86 -1.27 -0.62 -0.05
C ASN A 86 -2.02 -1.69 0.74
N ALA A 87 -2.53 -2.73 0.09
CA ALA A 87 -3.23 -3.82 0.80
C ALA A 87 -2.36 -4.40 1.91
N GLY A 88 -2.93 -4.55 3.12
CA GLY A 88 -2.21 -5.07 4.26
C GLY A 88 -3.14 -5.40 5.42
N ILE A 89 -2.66 -6.25 6.33
CA ILE A 89 -3.33 -6.63 7.58
C ILE A 89 -2.33 -6.59 8.73
N MET A 90 -2.84 -6.44 9.97
CA MET A 90 -2.03 -6.27 11.17
C MET A 90 -2.64 -7.01 12.38
N PRO A 91 -2.88 -8.32 12.32
CA PRO A 91 -3.26 -9.08 13.51
C PRO A 91 -2.07 -9.17 14.47
N LEU A 92 -2.06 -8.31 15.49
CA LEU A 92 -1.01 -8.28 16.50
C LEU A 92 -1.27 -9.31 17.59
N SER A 93 -0.22 -10.02 18.03
CA SER A 93 -0.27 -11.00 19.11
C SER A 93 1.14 -11.31 19.64
N PRO A 94 1.33 -11.61 20.94
CA PRO A 94 2.56 -12.23 21.42
C PRO A 94 2.85 -13.54 20.67
N LEU A 95 4.12 -13.82 20.34
CA LEU A 95 4.48 -15.08 19.67
C LEU A 95 4.09 -16.31 20.51
N ALA A 96 4.08 -16.17 21.84
CA ALA A 96 3.68 -17.24 22.76
C ALA A 96 2.22 -17.71 22.55
N ASN A 97 1.35 -16.85 22.02
CA ASN A 97 -0.06 -17.20 21.75
C ASN A 97 -0.23 -18.05 20.46
N ARG A 98 0.85 -18.28 19.71
CA ARG A 98 0.97 -19.23 18.60
C ARG A 98 -0.16 -19.14 17.56
N ARG A 99 -0.55 -17.92 17.18
CA ARG A 99 -1.63 -17.68 16.20
C ARG A 99 -1.10 -17.88 14.76
N VAL A 100 -0.69 -19.11 14.45
CA VAL A 100 0.04 -19.46 13.21
C VAL A 100 -0.74 -19.08 11.95
N ALA A 101 -2.05 -19.30 11.91
CA ALA A 101 -2.87 -18.93 10.75
C ALA A 101 -2.85 -17.41 10.45
N GLU A 102 -2.72 -16.55 11.48
CA GLU A 102 -2.58 -15.11 11.31
C GLU A 102 -1.18 -14.74 10.80
N TRP A 103 -0.14 -15.50 11.18
CA TRP A 103 1.21 -15.33 10.66
C TRP A 103 1.25 -15.63 9.16
N ASP A 104 0.69 -16.76 8.74
CA ASP A 104 0.60 -17.17 7.33
C ASP A 104 -0.16 -16.10 6.53
N GLN A 105 -1.31 -15.65 7.04
CA GLN A 105 -2.11 -14.62 6.39
C GLN A 105 -1.36 -13.30 6.24
N MET A 106 -0.58 -12.88 7.27
CA MET A 106 0.26 -11.67 7.17
C MET A 106 1.35 -11.80 6.11
N ILE A 107 1.98 -12.97 6.00
CA ILE A 107 3.00 -13.23 4.98
C ILE A 107 2.36 -13.20 3.59
N ASP A 108 1.22 -13.85 3.42
CA ASP A 108 0.53 -13.90 2.13
C ASP A 108 0.06 -12.51 1.67
N VAL A 109 -0.56 -11.73 2.55
CA VAL A 109 -1.06 -10.39 2.19
C VAL A 109 0.07 -9.37 2.09
N ASN A 110 0.91 -9.24 3.13
CA ASN A 110 1.84 -8.12 3.26
C ASN A 110 3.14 -8.33 2.47
N ILE A 111 3.53 -9.57 2.18
CA ILE A 111 4.76 -9.89 1.41
C ILE A 111 4.41 -10.36 0.02
N LYS A 112 3.69 -11.50 -0.12
CA LYS A 112 3.36 -12.04 -1.45
C LYS A 112 2.49 -11.07 -2.24
N GLY A 113 1.52 -10.39 -1.59
CA GLY A 113 0.71 -9.37 -2.24
C GLY A 113 1.53 -8.23 -2.85
N VAL A 114 2.60 -7.79 -2.18
CA VAL A 114 3.54 -6.79 -2.74
C VAL A 114 4.33 -7.37 -3.92
N LEU A 115 4.85 -8.60 -3.80
CA LEU A 115 5.59 -9.26 -4.88
C LEU A 115 4.71 -9.47 -6.13
N TYR A 116 3.47 -9.92 -5.95
CA TYR A 116 2.52 -10.09 -7.04
C TYR A 116 2.09 -8.74 -7.67
N GLY A 117 2.02 -7.68 -6.85
CA GLY A 117 1.79 -6.33 -7.36
C GLY A 117 2.95 -5.83 -8.23
N ILE A 118 4.18 -6.11 -7.84
CA ILE A 118 5.37 -5.81 -8.65
C ILE A 118 5.33 -6.61 -9.95
N ASP A 119 5.13 -7.92 -9.89
CA ASP A 119 5.10 -8.81 -11.05
C ASP A 119 4.02 -8.41 -12.06
N ALA A 120 2.85 -7.99 -11.59
CA ALA A 120 1.72 -7.59 -12.44
C ALA A 120 2.02 -6.40 -13.37
N VAL A 121 3.04 -5.58 -13.07
CA VAL A 121 3.33 -4.35 -13.82
C VAL A 121 4.77 -4.23 -14.28
N LEU A 122 5.71 -5.00 -13.72
CA LEU A 122 7.14 -4.78 -13.89
C LEU A 122 7.58 -4.91 -15.36
N SER A 123 7.19 -5.99 -16.05
CA SER A 123 7.56 -6.20 -17.47
C SER A 123 7.08 -5.03 -18.34
N HIS A 124 5.82 -4.61 -18.16
CA HIS A 124 5.26 -3.48 -18.89
C HIS A 124 6.01 -2.16 -18.62
N MET A 125 6.38 -1.91 -17.36
CA MET A 125 7.14 -0.71 -16.99
C MET A 125 8.56 -0.73 -17.56
N LEU A 126 9.23 -1.89 -17.54
CA LEU A 126 10.57 -2.07 -18.11
C LEU A 126 10.57 -1.89 -19.64
N GLU A 127 9.60 -2.44 -20.34
CA GLU A 127 9.43 -2.26 -21.80
C GLU A 127 9.20 -0.80 -22.18
N ARG A 128 8.44 -0.05 -21.35
CA ARG A 128 8.23 1.38 -21.55
C ARG A 128 9.43 2.24 -21.15
N GLY A 129 10.39 1.69 -20.43
CA GLY A 129 11.52 2.44 -19.89
C GLY A 129 11.14 3.41 -18.76
N GLU A 130 9.97 3.24 -18.15
CA GLU A 130 9.49 4.07 -17.04
C GLU A 130 8.41 3.40 -16.21
N GLY A 131 8.40 3.67 -14.91
CA GLY A 131 7.39 3.23 -13.98
C GLY A 131 7.65 3.73 -12.56
N HIS A 132 6.67 3.53 -11.68
CA HIS A 132 6.81 3.85 -10.26
C HIS A 132 6.11 2.80 -9.40
N VAL A 133 6.86 2.09 -8.58
CA VAL A 133 6.33 1.18 -7.57
C VAL A 133 6.35 1.89 -6.21
N ILE A 134 5.19 2.02 -5.58
CA ILE A 134 5.04 2.61 -4.25
C ILE A 134 4.52 1.53 -3.31
N ASN A 135 5.28 1.24 -2.25
CA ASN A 135 4.95 0.24 -1.27
C ASN A 135 4.60 0.89 0.08
N ILE A 136 3.39 0.63 0.59
CA ILE A 136 3.00 1.09 1.92
C ILE A 136 3.51 0.10 2.96
N SER A 137 4.61 0.47 3.61
CA SER A 137 5.18 -0.26 4.73
C SER A 137 4.56 0.24 6.06
N SER A 138 5.36 0.52 7.05
CA SER A 138 5.01 1.05 8.37
C SER A 138 6.29 1.46 9.09
N VAL A 139 6.21 2.31 10.11
CA VAL A 139 7.32 2.47 11.07
C VAL A 139 7.71 1.13 11.71
N ALA A 140 6.79 0.16 11.77
CA ALA A 140 7.08 -1.23 12.15
C ALA A 140 8.02 -1.97 11.17
N GLY A 141 8.30 -1.43 10.00
CA GLY A 141 9.34 -1.88 9.06
C GLY A 141 10.72 -1.27 9.35
N LEU A 142 10.83 -0.40 10.36
CA LEU A 142 12.07 0.22 10.81
C LEU A 142 12.43 -0.15 12.25
N MET A 143 11.46 -0.66 13.00
CA MET A 143 11.58 -1.05 14.40
C MET A 143 10.60 -2.17 14.74
N THR A 144 10.80 -2.83 15.86
CA THR A 144 9.93 -3.91 16.32
C THR A 144 9.51 -3.66 17.76
N ASN A 145 8.21 -3.80 18.02
CA ASN A 145 7.64 -3.71 19.35
C ASN A 145 7.12 -5.08 19.82
N PRO A 146 7.01 -5.33 21.14
CA PRO A 146 6.30 -6.50 21.64
C PRO A 146 4.93 -6.65 20.97
N THR A 147 4.48 -7.87 20.73
CA THR A 147 3.25 -8.26 20.01
C THR A 147 3.24 -8.03 18.49
N SER A 148 4.18 -7.27 17.93
CA SER A 148 4.22 -6.96 16.50
C SER A 148 5.30 -7.73 15.72
N ALA A 149 5.90 -8.78 16.29
CA ALA A 149 7.07 -9.43 15.70
C ALA A 149 6.85 -9.87 14.24
N VAL A 150 5.75 -10.60 13.95
CA VAL A 150 5.48 -11.08 12.59
C VAL A 150 5.07 -9.91 11.68
N TYR A 151 4.20 -9.02 12.14
CA TYR A 151 3.84 -7.82 11.37
C TYR A 151 5.09 -6.99 11.02
N SER A 152 5.93 -6.69 12.01
CA SER A 152 7.20 -5.97 11.79
C SER A 152 8.10 -6.72 10.82
N GLY A 153 8.22 -8.04 10.95
CA GLY A 153 8.96 -8.89 10.02
C GLY A 153 8.48 -8.73 8.58
N THR A 154 7.14 -8.71 8.36
CA THR A 154 6.59 -8.50 7.02
C THR A 154 6.89 -7.10 6.48
N LYS A 155 6.85 -6.07 7.32
CA LYS A 155 7.13 -4.68 6.92
C LYS A 155 8.63 -4.42 6.70
N HIS A 156 9.52 -5.11 7.42
CA HIS A 156 10.97 -5.15 7.11
C HIS A 156 11.23 -5.87 5.77
N ALA A 157 10.53 -6.97 5.49
CA ALA A 157 10.63 -7.65 4.20
C ALA A 157 10.25 -6.72 3.05
N VAL A 158 9.17 -5.94 3.17
CA VAL A 158 8.77 -4.95 2.16
C VAL A 158 9.89 -3.91 1.93
N LYS A 159 10.55 -3.43 2.98
CA LYS A 159 11.72 -2.53 2.85
C LYS A 159 12.84 -3.18 2.03
N ALA A 160 13.21 -4.43 2.36
CA ALA A 160 14.27 -5.15 1.65
C ALA A 160 13.91 -5.41 0.18
N ILE A 161 12.66 -5.81 -0.11
CA ILE A 161 12.15 -6.03 -1.46
C ILE A 161 12.19 -4.73 -2.27
N SER A 162 11.74 -3.62 -1.68
CA SER A 162 11.75 -2.31 -2.32
C SER A 162 13.16 -1.85 -2.69
N GLU A 163 14.12 -2.02 -1.78
CA GLU A 163 15.52 -1.64 -2.03
C GLU A 163 16.18 -2.56 -3.06
N GLY A 164 15.86 -3.86 -3.05
CA GLY A 164 16.29 -4.80 -4.08
C GLY A 164 15.81 -4.37 -5.46
N LEU A 165 14.48 -4.17 -5.61
CA LEU A 165 13.88 -3.73 -6.88
C LEU A 165 14.48 -2.41 -7.37
N ARG A 166 14.66 -1.43 -6.47
CA ARG A 166 15.26 -0.13 -6.80
C ARG A 166 16.66 -0.28 -7.40
N LYS A 167 17.48 -1.16 -6.84
CA LYS A 167 18.85 -1.41 -7.33
C LYS A 167 18.87 -2.16 -8.66
N GLU A 168 18.01 -3.16 -8.79
CA GLU A 168 17.91 -4.00 -10.00
C GLU A 168 17.37 -3.22 -11.20
N THR A 169 16.55 -2.19 -10.97
CA THR A 169 15.89 -1.41 -12.01
C THR A 169 16.38 0.05 -12.06
N ALA A 170 17.57 0.31 -11.54
CA ALA A 170 18.14 1.65 -11.43
C ALA A 170 18.13 2.40 -12.79
N GLY A 171 17.67 3.65 -12.77
CA GLY A 171 17.54 4.49 -13.97
C GLY A 171 16.27 4.28 -14.78
N VAL A 172 15.46 3.26 -14.47
CA VAL A 172 14.23 2.91 -15.21
C VAL A 172 13.00 3.04 -14.32
N ILE A 173 12.94 2.29 -13.22
CA ILE A 173 11.80 2.25 -12.32
C ILE A 173 12.10 3.04 -11.05
N ARG A 174 11.22 3.95 -10.67
CA ARG A 174 11.24 4.57 -9.35
C ARG A 174 10.61 3.64 -8.33
N VAL A 175 11.21 3.53 -7.16
CA VAL A 175 10.66 2.74 -6.05
C VAL A 175 10.62 3.61 -4.82
N THR A 176 9.44 3.75 -4.23
CA THR A 176 9.20 4.52 -3.00
C THR A 176 8.59 3.62 -1.94
N THR A 177 9.14 3.65 -0.75
CA THR A 177 8.56 3.00 0.43
C THR A 177 8.07 4.07 1.40
N ILE A 178 6.79 4.01 1.75
CA ILE A 178 6.20 4.91 2.74
C ILE A 178 6.03 4.16 4.05
N TYR A 179 6.45 4.78 5.15
CA TYR A 179 6.42 4.21 6.50
C TYR A 179 5.50 5.04 7.41
N PRO A 180 4.18 4.80 7.35
CA PRO A 180 3.26 5.48 8.25
C PRO A 180 3.47 5.06 9.70
N GLY A 181 3.35 6.01 10.62
CA GLY A 181 3.11 5.77 12.02
C GLY A 181 1.65 5.37 12.27
N LYS A 182 1.10 5.76 13.41
CA LYS A 182 -0.33 5.54 13.70
C LYS A 182 -1.20 6.34 12.74
N VAL A 183 -2.07 5.64 12.00
CA VAL A 183 -3.08 6.22 11.11
C VAL A 183 -4.46 5.72 11.53
N ASN A 184 -5.44 6.61 11.56
CA ASN A 184 -6.83 6.29 11.90
C ASN A 184 -7.50 5.56 10.73
N THR A 185 -7.44 4.23 10.73
CA THR A 185 -7.99 3.36 9.69
C THR A 185 -8.59 2.09 10.27
N GLU A 186 -9.28 1.32 9.43
CA GLU A 186 -9.82 -0.01 9.78
C GLU A 186 -8.73 -1.08 10.03
N LEU A 187 -7.43 -0.78 9.83
CA LEU A 187 -6.34 -1.76 9.94
C LEU A 187 -6.30 -2.42 11.33
N GLY A 188 -6.55 -1.64 12.37
CA GLY A 188 -6.62 -2.12 13.75
C GLY A 188 -7.73 -3.14 14.01
N LEU A 189 -8.78 -3.17 13.20
CA LEU A 189 -9.87 -4.15 13.33
C LEU A 189 -9.43 -5.59 13.04
N SER A 190 -8.26 -5.77 12.45
CA SER A 190 -7.64 -7.08 12.25
C SER A 190 -7.06 -7.70 13.53
N ILE A 191 -6.87 -6.90 14.59
CA ILE A 191 -6.37 -7.35 15.89
C ILE A 191 -7.51 -8.04 16.64
N LYS A 192 -7.31 -9.33 16.98
CA LYS A 192 -8.31 -10.15 17.66
C LYS A 192 -7.78 -10.83 18.92
N ASP A 193 -6.51 -10.60 19.23
CA ASP A 193 -5.90 -11.16 20.42
C ASP A 193 -6.37 -10.39 21.67
N PRO A 194 -6.99 -11.07 22.67
CA PRO A 194 -7.53 -10.40 23.85
C PRO A 194 -6.47 -9.67 24.67
N ASP A 195 -5.26 -10.23 24.76
CA ASP A 195 -4.16 -9.64 25.54
C ASP A 195 -3.70 -8.31 24.91
N VAL A 196 -3.71 -8.27 23.57
CA VAL A 196 -3.38 -7.03 22.84
C VAL A 196 -4.51 -6.02 22.98
N LEU A 197 -5.76 -6.42 22.82
CA LEU A 197 -6.91 -5.51 22.93
C LEU A 197 -7.03 -4.89 24.31
N ALA A 198 -6.70 -5.63 25.38
CA ALA A 198 -6.71 -5.13 26.74
C ALA A 198 -5.66 -4.01 26.98
N GLY A 199 -4.51 -4.04 26.27
CA GLY A 199 -3.41 -3.09 26.45
C GLY A 199 -3.28 -2.05 25.34
N ILE A 200 -4.12 -2.08 24.30
CA ILE A 200 -3.93 -1.24 23.11
C ILE A 200 -4.19 0.24 23.39
N GLY A 201 -5.11 0.55 24.30
CA GLY A 201 -5.49 1.91 24.66
C GLY A 201 -4.33 2.72 25.27
N ASP A 202 -3.51 2.09 26.11
CA ASP A 202 -2.38 2.76 26.78
C ASP A 202 -1.21 2.99 25.82
N ARG A 203 -1.03 2.11 24.82
CA ARG A 203 0.07 2.17 23.85
C ARG A 203 -0.05 3.27 22.81
N PHE A 204 -1.27 3.65 22.47
CA PHE A 204 -1.57 4.59 21.39
C PHE A 204 -2.44 5.75 21.85
N ASN A 205 -2.17 6.26 23.05
CA ASN A 205 -2.93 7.36 23.66
C ASN A 205 -2.59 8.73 23.04
N TYR A 206 -2.47 8.77 21.70
CA TYR A 206 -2.30 10.00 20.94
C TYR A 206 -3.13 9.93 19.65
N LYS A 207 -3.43 11.10 19.08
CA LYS A 207 -4.19 11.21 17.85
C LYS A 207 -3.39 10.63 16.68
N GLY A 208 -3.94 9.66 15.96
CA GLY A 208 -3.37 9.17 14.71
C GLY A 208 -3.47 10.19 13.59
N LEU A 209 -2.67 10.03 12.55
CA LEU A 209 -2.82 10.73 11.28
C LEU A 209 -4.14 10.34 10.63
N ASP A 210 -4.68 11.22 9.81
CA ASP A 210 -5.76 10.87 8.90
C ASP A 210 -5.19 10.18 7.65
N ALA A 211 -5.98 9.34 7.00
CA ALA A 211 -5.55 8.61 5.80
C ALA A 211 -5.09 9.55 4.68
N GLU A 212 -5.68 10.73 4.61
CA GLU A 212 -5.39 11.80 3.67
C GLU A 212 -3.94 12.30 3.80
N ASN A 213 -3.34 12.30 5.00
CA ASN A 213 -1.95 12.69 5.19
C ASN A 213 -0.99 11.73 4.47
N ILE A 214 -1.33 10.43 4.44
CA ILE A 214 -0.54 9.44 3.70
C ILE A 214 -0.82 9.54 2.19
N ALA A 215 -2.06 9.81 1.80
CA ALA A 215 -2.42 10.05 0.40
C ALA A 215 -1.67 11.25 -0.20
N GLU A 216 -1.46 12.33 0.56
CA GLU A 216 -0.63 13.46 0.15
C GLU A 216 0.82 13.06 -0.09
N ALA A 217 1.39 12.22 0.75
CA ALA A 217 2.76 11.72 0.56
C ALA A 217 2.89 10.82 -0.68
N VAL A 218 1.89 9.96 -0.94
CA VAL A 218 1.82 9.16 -2.17
C VAL A 218 1.75 10.10 -3.39
N HIS A 219 0.87 11.09 -3.35
CA HIS A 219 0.74 12.08 -4.42
C HIS A 219 2.06 12.83 -4.65
N PHE A 220 2.69 13.33 -3.60
CA PHE A 220 3.98 13.99 -3.68
C PHE A 220 5.07 13.12 -4.32
N ALA A 221 5.12 11.83 -3.97
CA ALA A 221 6.04 10.88 -4.58
C ALA A 221 5.76 10.69 -6.09
N ILE A 222 4.50 10.57 -6.49
CA ILE A 222 4.09 10.40 -7.89
C ILE A 222 4.39 11.66 -8.70
N ASP A 223 4.13 12.84 -8.13
CA ASP A 223 4.28 14.14 -8.80
C ASP A 223 5.74 14.60 -8.91
N SER A 224 6.65 13.97 -8.17
CA SER A 224 8.08 14.32 -8.20
C SER A 224 8.69 14.12 -9.60
N PRO A 225 9.67 14.95 -9.99
CA PRO A 225 10.34 14.87 -11.30
C PRO A 225 10.91 13.46 -11.57
N ARG A 226 10.92 13.03 -12.84
CA ARG A 226 11.36 11.68 -13.23
C ARG A 226 12.81 11.36 -12.83
N ASN A 227 13.68 12.34 -12.80
CA ASN A 227 15.08 12.20 -12.39
C ASN A 227 15.28 12.20 -10.87
N MET A 228 14.20 12.27 -10.09
CA MET A 228 14.20 12.23 -8.63
C MET A 228 13.33 11.08 -8.14
N VAL A 229 13.83 10.33 -7.18
CA VAL A 229 13.06 9.32 -6.45
C VAL A 229 13.14 9.59 -4.95
N LEU A 230 12.00 9.54 -4.29
CA LEU A 230 11.89 9.56 -2.84
C LEU A 230 11.91 8.10 -2.37
N ASN A 231 13.06 7.60 -1.96
CA ASN A 231 13.21 6.17 -1.65
C ASN A 231 12.42 5.77 -0.42
N ASP A 232 12.59 6.53 0.68
CA ASP A 232 11.94 6.27 1.95
C ASP A 232 11.26 7.54 2.47
N ILE A 233 9.97 7.45 2.79
CA ILE A 233 9.19 8.54 3.37
C ILE A 233 8.61 8.07 4.70
N VAL A 234 9.12 8.61 5.81
CA VAL A 234 8.64 8.29 7.16
C VAL A 234 7.72 9.39 7.63
N ILE A 235 6.48 9.02 8.01
CA ILE A 235 5.44 9.97 8.42
C ILE A 235 4.85 9.51 9.73
N ARG A 236 4.93 10.34 10.77
CA ARG A 236 4.39 10.07 12.10
C ARG A 236 3.49 11.19 12.58
N PRO A 237 2.49 10.89 13.43
CA PRO A 237 1.92 11.92 14.29
C PRO A 237 3.03 12.65 15.05
N ILE A 238 2.85 13.96 15.26
CA ILE A 238 3.87 14.78 15.96
C ILE A 238 4.16 14.26 17.38
N GLU A 239 3.19 13.60 18.01
CA GLU A 239 3.30 13.04 19.35
C GLU A 239 3.94 11.64 19.36
N GLN A 240 4.12 11.00 18.21
CA GLN A 240 4.68 9.65 18.12
C GLN A 240 6.21 9.69 18.18
N ILE A 241 6.78 9.29 19.31
CA ILE A 241 8.24 9.28 19.54
C ILE A 241 8.90 8.07 18.85
N LEU A 242 8.25 6.90 18.87
CA LEU A 242 8.78 5.63 18.32
C LEU A 242 7.97 5.13 17.13
#